data_d260eae99a78548f4791e3de4e508e7c
#
_entry.id   d260eae99a78548f4791e3de4e508e7c
#
_cell.length_a   1.000
_cell.length_b   1.000
_cell.length_c   1.000
_cell.angle_alpha   90.00
_cell.angle_beta   90.00
_cell.angle_gamma   90.00
#
_symmetry.space_group_name_H-M   'P 1'
#
loop_
_entity.id
_entity.type
_entity.pdbx_description
1 polymer ?
#
loop_
_entity_poly.entity_id
_entity_poly.type
_entity_poly.pdbx_seq_one_letter_code
_entity_poly.pdbx_strand_id
1 'polypeptide(L)'
;PGSGGQVVAITSGEVGYVFRQNQIIRLDFVGGNTVFRFSVISPNRGAVYGQTVAQDNRQIFFYADDGFFQINGDQVLPIGAEKVNRFFDSDLNKAYTDRITAAVDPFNTLAIWLYPSKENPNTTGLCDRLLIYNYVTQKWSVANVKASQIFKQFVVVNTVELMDIISENLDDINISLDSAYWTSGNLYLGAVDENFKAAIFSGNSNECEVETAELEPFAGLRAN
;
A
#
# COMPACT_ATOMS: atom_id res chain seq x y z
N PRO A 1 16.55 -15.19 -23.37
CA PRO A 1 16.60 -14.50 -22.10
C PRO A 1 16.58 -12.99 -22.40
N GLY A 2 15.44 -12.34 -22.13
CA GLY A 2 15.29 -10.92 -22.45
C GLY A 2 16.00 -10.03 -21.41
N SER A 3 16.29 -8.79 -21.81
CA SER A 3 17.04 -7.78 -21.05
C SER A 3 16.39 -7.30 -19.75
N GLY A 4 15.20 -7.77 -19.37
CA GLY A 4 14.40 -7.22 -18.26
C GLY A 4 14.79 -7.67 -16.84
N GLY A 5 15.82 -8.46 -16.64
CA GLY A 5 16.22 -8.96 -15.32
C GLY A 5 15.36 -10.12 -14.81
N GLN A 6 15.42 -10.40 -13.50
CA GLN A 6 14.65 -11.45 -12.86
C GLN A 6 13.18 -11.05 -12.70
N VAL A 7 12.29 -12.06 -12.63
CA VAL A 7 10.89 -11.86 -12.27
C VAL A 7 10.83 -11.64 -10.75
N VAL A 8 10.22 -10.55 -10.33
CA VAL A 8 10.10 -10.17 -8.91
C VAL A 8 8.67 -10.30 -8.38
N ALA A 9 7.67 -10.11 -9.26
CA ALA A 9 6.26 -10.27 -8.88
C ALA A 9 5.40 -10.69 -10.08
N ILE A 10 4.27 -11.31 -9.78
CA ILE A 10 3.20 -11.57 -10.74
C ILE A 10 1.90 -11.15 -10.08
N THR A 11 1.11 -10.36 -10.77
CA THR A 11 -0.24 -9.99 -10.34
C THR A 11 -1.27 -10.79 -11.12
N SER A 12 -2.43 -11.03 -10.50
CA SER A 12 -3.53 -11.78 -11.09
C SER A 12 -4.78 -10.90 -11.18
N GLY A 13 -5.71 -11.27 -12.05
CA GLY A 13 -6.97 -10.57 -12.25
C GLY A 13 -7.52 -10.82 -13.65
N GLU A 14 -8.33 -9.91 -14.15
CA GLU A 14 -8.83 -9.94 -15.53
C GLU A 14 -7.66 -9.88 -16.53
N VAL A 15 -6.62 -9.14 -16.18
CA VAL A 15 -5.35 -9.04 -16.89
C VAL A 15 -4.23 -9.33 -15.90
N GLY A 16 -3.28 -10.16 -16.28
CA GLY A 16 -2.10 -10.44 -15.49
C GLY A 16 -0.95 -9.49 -15.84
N TYR A 17 -0.08 -9.21 -14.86
CA TYR A 17 1.16 -8.49 -15.10
C TYR A 17 2.33 -9.22 -14.47
N VAL A 18 3.41 -9.36 -15.22
CA VAL A 18 4.68 -9.91 -14.76
C VAL A 18 5.64 -8.74 -14.56
N PHE A 19 6.03 -8.53 -13.32
CA PHE A 19 7.04 -7.54 -12.96
C PHE A 19 8.41 -8.20 -12.96
N ARG A 20 9.30 -7.61 -13.71
CA ARG A 20 10.73 -7.91 -13.68
C ARG A 20 11.47 -6.73 -13.06
N GLN A 21 12.74 -6.85 -12.78
CA GLN A 21 13.53 -5.76 -12.23
C GLN A 21 13.49 -4.50 -13.11
N ASN A 22 13.59 -4.67 -14.43
CA ASN A 22 13.68 -3.55 -15.38
C ASN A 22 12.61 -3.60 -16.48
N GLN A 23 11.54 -4.37 -16.30
CA GLN A 23 10.53 -4.54 -17.33
C GLN A 23 9.20 -4.95 -16.74
N ILE A 24 8.11 -4.50 -17.34
CA ILE A 24 6.75 -4.95 -17.01
C ILE A 24 6.11 -5.53 -18.26
N ILE A 25 5.57 -6.73 -18.13
CA ILE A 25 4.92 -7.49 -19.20
C ILE A 25 3.47 -7.71 -18.81
N ARG A 26 2.56 -7.34 -19.69
CA ARG A 26 1.14 -7.63 -19.57
C ARG A 26 0.84 -9.00 -20.16
N LEU A 27 -0.04 -9.75 -19.49
CA LEU A 27 -0.56 -11.03 -19.95
C LEU A 27 -2.05 -10.89 -20.25
N ASP A 28 -2.41 -11.12 -21.49
CA ASP A 28 -3.81 -11.20 -21.93
C ASP A 28 -4.18 -12.66 -22.22
N PHE A 29 -5.29 -13.12 -21.67
CA PHE A 29 -5.86 -14.40 -22.05
C PHE A 29 -6.58 -14.24 -23.39
N VAL A 30 -6.12 -14.97 -24.40
CA VAL A 30 -6.64 -14.88 -25.79
C VAL A 30 -7.45 -16.11 -26.17
N GLY A 31 -7.18 -17.25 -25.53
CA GLY A 31 -7.78 -18.54 -25.86
C GLY A 31 -7.21 -19.16 -27.16
N GLY A 32 -7.74 -20.31 -27.53
CA GLY A 32 -7.30 -21.02 -28.73
C GLY A 32 -5.91 -21.67 -28.58
N ASN A 33 -5.19 -21.78 -29.68
CA ASN A 33 -3.83 -22.39 -29.71
C ASN A 33 -2.79 -21.56 -28.95
N THR A 34 -3.00 -20.25 -28.84
CA THR A 34 -2.17 -19.35 -28.03
C THR A 34 -2.97 -18.94 -26.80
N VAL A 35 -2.72 -19.59 -25.68
CA VAL A 35 -3.49 -19.37 -24.44
C VAL A 35 -3.31 -17.96 -23.92
N PHE A 36 -2.08 -17.45 -23.89
CA PHE A 36 -1.73 -16.14 -23.41
C PHE A 36 -0.90 -15.37 -24.43
N ARG A 37 -1.20 -14.08 -24.54
CA ARG A 37 -0.38 -13.11 -25.25
C ARG A 37 0.40 -12.26 -24.26
N PHE A 38 1.70 -12.10 -24.51
CA PHE A 38 2.62 -11.30 -23.74
C PHE A 38 2.91 -10.00 -24.46
N SER A 39 2.68 -8.87 -23.81
CA SER A 39 2.93 -7.54 -24.34
C SER A 39 3.78 -6.75 -23.35
N VAL A 40 4.90 -6.18 -23.79
CA VAL A 40 5.73 -5.32 -22.96
C VAL A 40 5.10 -3.96 -22.86
N ILE A 41 4.73 -3.53 -21.65
CA ILE A 41 4.15 -2.20 -21.38
C ILE A 41 5.18 -1.21 -20.84
N SER A 42 6.26 -1.71 -20.20
CA SER A 42 7.38 -0.91 -19.74
C SER A 42 8.68 -1.66 -20.03
N PRO A 43 9.51 -1.19 -20.99
CA PRO A 43 10.74 -1.90 -21.36
C PRO A 43 11.94 -1.60 -20.45
N ASN A 44 11.93 -0.49 -19.69
CA ASN A 44 13.07 0.01 -18.91
C ASN A 44 12.73 0.29 -17.44
N ARG A 45 11.57 -0.16 -16.97
CA ARG A 45 11.13 0.03 -15.60
C ARG A 45 10.37 -1.18 -15.12
N GLY A 46 10.68 -1.63 -13.92
CA GLY A 46 10.01 -2.73 -13.24
C GLY A 46 9.84 -2.44 -11.76
N ALA A 47 9.58 -3.45 -10.93
CA ALA A 47 9.51 -3.30 -9.49
C ALA A 47 10.84 -3.67 -8.85
N VAL A 48 11.25 -2.95 -7.81
CA VAL A 48 12.51 -3.25 -7.07
C VAL A 48 12.37 -4.57 -6.34
N TYR A 49 11.26 -4.74 -5.60
CA TYR A 49 10.93 -5.96 -4.85
C TYR A 49 9.47 -6.34 -5.08
N GLY A 50 9.19 -7.63 -5.07
CA GLY A 50 7.84 -8.15 -5.28
C GLY A 50 6.85 -7.68 -4.22
N GLN A 51 7.29 -7.54 -2.98
CA GLN A 51 6.46 -7.09 -1.86
C GLN A 51 6.07 -5.59 -1.94
N THR A 52 6.71 -4.82 -2.82
CA THR A 52 6.35 -3.41 -3.06
C THR A 52 5.22 -3.24 -4.07
N VAL A 53 4.76 -4.33 -4.67
CA VAL A 53 3.66 -4.33 -5.63
C VAL A 53 2.36 -4.62 -4.89
N ALA A 54 1.42 -3.70 -4.98
CA ALA A 54 0.08 -3.84 -4.40
C ALA A 54 -0.97 -3.65 -5.49
N GLN A 55 -2.00 -4.49 -5.46
CA GLN A 55 -3.06 -4.49 -6.47
C GLN A 55 -4.43 -4.34 -5.83
N ASP A 56 -5.25 -3.50 -6.45
CA ASP A 56 -6.69 -3.44 -6.24
C ASP A 56 -7.42 -3.49 -7.58
N ASN A 57 -8.13 -4.61 -7.83
CA ASN A 57 -8.85 -4.85 -9.09
C ASN A 57 -7.99 -4.57 -10.33
N ARG A 58 -8.21 -3.41 -10.98
CA ARG A 58 -7.55 -2.99 -12.21
C ARG A 58 -6.38 -2.04 -11.97
N GLN A 59 -6.20 -1.57 -10.75
CA GLN A 59 -5.14 -0.63 -10.41
C GLN A 59 -4.01 -1.36 -9.69
N ILE A 60 -2.81 -1.13 -10.15
CA ILE A 60 -1.62 -1.70 -9.54
C ILE A 60 -0.68 -0.57 -9.18
N PHE A 61 -0.18 -0.59 -7.96
CA PHE A 61 0.76 0.37 -7.43
C PHE A 61 2.08 -0.36 -7.13
N PHE A 62 3.20 0.25 -7.44
CA PHE A 62 4.50 -0.36 -7.20
C PHE A 62 5.60 0.67 -7.00
N TYR A 63 6.67 0.24 -6.37
CA TYR A 63 7.89 1.01 -6.20
C TYR A 63 8.96 0.50 -7.17
N ALA A 64 9.50 1.42 -7.97
CA ALA A 64 10.62 1.21 -8.89
C ALA A 64 11.86 1.99 -8.40
N ASP A 65 13.01 1.78 -9.05
CA ASP A 65 14.26 2.48 -8.70
C ASP A 65 14.15 4.01 -8.76
N ASP A 66 13.27 4.52 -9.64
CA ASP A 66 13.05 5.95 -9.87
C ASP A 66 11.78 6.49 -9.18
N GLY A 67 11.12 5.70 -8.34
CA GLY A 67 10.01 6.15 -7.49
C GLY A 67 8.75 5.30 -7.55
N PHE A 68 7.62 5.93 -7.22
CA PHE A 68 6.33 5.29 -7.13
C PHE A 68 5.51 5.46 -8.41
N PHE A 69 4.90 4.37 -8.84
CA PHE A 69 4.14 4.28 -10.09
C PHE A 69 2.80 3.57 -9.89
N GLN A 70 1.89 3.88 -10.79
CA GLN A 70 0.60 3.23 -10.94
C GLN A 70 0.48 2.67 -12.35
N ILE A 71 -0.07 1.46 -12.48
CA ILE A 71 -0.50 0.91 -13.76
C ILE A 71 -2.02 1.09 -13.87
N ASN A 72 -2.43 1.69 -14.97
CA ASN A 72 -3.82 1.78 -15.38
C ASN A 72 -3.94 1.30 -16.82
N GLY A 73 -4.41 0.06 -17.01
CA GLY A 73 -4.40 -0.61 -18.32
C GLY A 73 -2.98 -0.81 -18.84
N ASP A 74 -2.63 -0.16 -19.96
CA ASP A 74 -1.31 -0.26 -20.58
C ASP A 74 -0.36 0.88 -20.18
N GLN A 75 -0.84 1.82 -19.37
CA GLN A 75 -0.06 3.00 -19.02
C GLN A 75 0.59 2.85 -17.65
N VAL A 76 1.88 3.14 -17.60
CA VAL A 76 2.66 3.25 -16.36
C VAL A 76 2.81 4.73 -16.04
N LEU A 77 2.11 5.20 -15.00
CA LEU A 77 2.01 6.60 -14.62
C LEU A 77 2.83 6.88 -13.36
N PRO A 78 3.70 7.90 -13.35
CA PRO A 78 4.40 8.30 -12.13
C PRO A 78 3.41 8.98 -11.16
N ILE A 79 3.38 8.53 -9.91
CA ILE A 79 2.53 9.10 -8.87
C ILE A 79 3.32 9.82 -7.78
N GLY A 80 4.60 9.48 -7.61
CA GLY A 80 5.48 10.04 -6.58
C GLY A 80 6.41 11.15 -7.06
N ALA A 81 6.48 11.39 -8.39
CA ALA A 81 7.39 12.37 -8.98
C ALA A 81 7.08 13.79 -8.44
N GLU A 82 8.15 14.53 -8.05
CA GLU A 82 8.10 15.90 -7.51
C GLU A 82 7.23 16.06 -6.24
N LYS A 83 6.66 14.97 -5.73
CA LYS A 83 5.81 14.97 -4.54
C LYS A 83 6.54 14.28 -3.37
N VAL A 84 6.68 12.96 -3.45
CA VAL A 84 7.12 12.13 -2.32
C VAL A 84 8.43 11.39 -2.57
N ASN A 85 8.84 11.19 -3.83
CA ASN A 85 10.02 10.37 -4.12
C ASN A 85 11.28 10.88 -3.41
N ARG A 86 11.50 12.21 -3.42
CA ARG A 86 12.67 12.81 -2.76
C ARG A 86 12.64 12.63 -1.24
N PHE A 87 11.47 12.82 -0.63
CA PHE A 87 11.26 12.56 0.79
C PHE A 87 11.55 11.10 1.11
N PHE A 88 10.91 10.17 0.42
CA PHE A 88 11.07 8.75 0.64
C PHE A 88 12.54 8.29 0.48
N ASP A 89 13.23 8.73 -0.58
CA ASP A 89 14.65 8.39 -0.79
C ASP A 89 15.56 8.92 0.32
N SER A 90 15.23 10.09 0.86
CA SER A 90 15.98 10.69 1.97
C SER A 90 15.74 9.99 3.30
N ASP A 91 14.53 9.50 3.52
CA ASP A 91 14.07 8.90 4.77
C ASP A 91 14.28 7.38 4.83
N LEU A 92 14.27 6.70 3.70
CA LEU A 92 14.41 5.25 3.61
C LEU A 92 15.77 4.76 4.11
N ASN A 93 15.75 3.78 5.02
CA ASN A 93 16.94 3.03 5.39
C ASN A 93 17.31 2.02 4.30
N LYS A 94 18.28 2.39 3.46
CA LYS A 94 18.70 1.59 2.28
C LYS A 94 19.34 0.24 2.65
N ALA A 95 19.68 0.00 3.91
CA ALA A 95 20.21 -1.29 4.35
C ALA A 95 19.14 -2.38 4.46
N TYR A 96 17.86 -1.99 4.53
CA TYR A 96 16.73 -2.90 4.73
C TYR A 96 15.60 -2.69 3.72
N THR A 97 15.93 -2.36 2.50
CA THR A 97 14.95 -2.11 1.43
C THR A 97 14.12 -3.34 1.07
N ASP A 98 14.64 -4.54 1.34
CA ASP A 98 13.96 -5.83 1.18
C ASP A 98 12.79 -6.02 2.16
N ARG A 99 12.69 -5.16 3.19
CA ARG A 99 11.60 -5.19 4.18
C ARG A 99 10.38 -4.34 3.79
N ILE A 100 10.48 -3.58 2.71
CA ILE A 100 9.35 -2.76 2.24
C ILE A 100 8.21 -3.67 1.80
N THR A 101 7.03 -3.46 2.38
CA THR A 101 5.81 -4.17 2.00
C THR A 101 4.71 -3.20 1.60
N ALA A 102 3.84 -3.61 0.69
CA ALA A 102 2.76 -2.78 0.20
C ALA A 102 1.41 -3.47 0.32
N ALA A 103 0.38 -2.68 0.56
CA ALA A 103 -1.00 -3.13 0.56
C ALA A 103 -1.92 -2.04 0.01
N VAL A 104 -3.07 -2.43 -0.50
CA VAL A 104 -4.13 -1.50 -0.91
C VAL A 104 -5.32 -1.67 0.02
N ASP A 105 -5.83 -0.56 0.51
CA ASP A 105 -7.12 -0.46 1.18
C ASP A 105 -8.13 0.14 0.19
N PRO A 106 -8.96 -0.69 -0.46
CA PRO A 106 -9.90 -0.22 -1.46
C PRO A 106 -11.08 0.55 -0.84
N PHE A 107 -11.40 0.31 0.43
CA PHE A 107 -12.50 0.99 1.11
C PHE A 107 -12.18 2.48 1.30
N ASN A 108 -10.96 2.78 1.77
CA ASN A 108 -10.48 4.15 1.97
C ASN A 108 -9.72 4.70 0.75
N THR A 109 -9.63 3.93 -0.35
CA THR A 109 -8.93 4.34 -1.59
C THR A 109 -7.45 4.66 -1.39
N LEU A 110 -6.77 3.84 -0.57
CA LEU A 110 -5.38 4.05 -0.19
C LEU A 110 -4.46 2.96 -0.74
N ALA A 111 -3.34 3.36 -1.32
CA ALA A 111 -2.18 2.51 -1.53
C ALA A 111 -1.13 2.85 -0.47
N ILE A 112 -0.62 1.85 0.23
CA ILE A 112 0.19 2.02 1.44
C ILE A 112 1.46 1.20 1.30
N TRP A 113 2.59 1.82 1.65
CA TRP A 113 3.90 1.17 1.75
C TRP A 113 4.43 1.30 3.17
N LEU A 114 4.69 0.17 3.78
CA LEU A 114 5.38 0.08 5.07
C LEU A 114 6.88 -0.03 4.79
N TYR A 115 7.70 0.78 5.45
CA TYR A 115 9.14 0.81 5.23
C TYR A 115 9.93 1.16 6.50
N PRO A 116 11.21 0.77 6.58
CA PRO A 116 12.10 1.17 7.66
C PRO A 116 12.71 2.54 7.38
N SER A 117 12.59 3.47 8.32
CA SER A 117 13.20 4.81 8.21
C SER A 117 14.67 4.82 8.66
N LYS A 118 15.40 5.87 8.29
CA LYS A 118 16.78 6.10 8.78
C LYS A 118 16.85 6.46 10.26
N GLU A 119 15.78 7.08 10.76
CA GLU A 119 15.72 7.53 12.16
C GLU A 119 15.40 6.38 13.10
N ASN A 120 14.98 5.24 12.58
CA ASN A 120 14.69 4.07 13.38
C ASN A 120 15.97 3.52 14.01
N PRO A 121 16.11 3.57 15.35
CA PRO A 121 17.27 3.02 16.04
C PRO A 121 17.36 1.50 15.97
N ASN A 122 16.38 0.85 15.37
CA ASN A 122 16.27 -0.59 15.32
C ASN A 122 17.23 -1.18 14.28
N THR A 123 18.18 -1.97 14.75
CA THR A 123 19.17 -2.67 13.93
C THR A 123 18.60 -3.92 13.23
N THR A 124 17.35 -4.28 13.47
CA THR A 124 16.71 -5.49 12.94
C THR A 124 15.99 -5.26 11.62
N GLY A 125 15.86 -4.00 11.18
CA GLY A 125 15.11 -3.63 9.99
C GLY A 125 13.59 -3.72 10.15
N LEU A 126 13.08 -3.67 11.38
CA LEU A 126 11.66 -3.52 11.63
C LEU A 126 11.18 -2.20 11.03
N CYS A 127 10.08 -2.26 10.30
CA CYS A 127 9.50 -1.07 9.69
C CYS A 127 8.81 -0.20 10.73
N ASP A 128 8.95 1.11 10.58
CA ASP A 128 8.44 2.11 11.53
C ASP A 128 7.63 3.23 10.87
N ARG A 129 7.54 3.24 9.55
CA ARG A 129 6.78 4.25 8.79
C ARG A 129 5.89 3.66 7.73
N LEU A 130 4.71 4.27 7.60
CA LEU A 130 3.78 4.06 6.49
C LEU A 130 3.83 5.27 5.56
N LEU A 131 4.06 5.03 4.29
CA LEU A 131 3.82 6.00 3.24
C LEU A 131 2.46 5.69 2.62
N ILE A 132 1.56 6.66 2.62
CA ILE A 132 0.16 6.49 2.26
C ILE A 132 -0.16 7.37 1.06
N TYR A 133 -0.73 6.78 0.03
CA TYR A 133 -1.20 7.46 -1.17
C TYR A 133 -2.70 7.26 -1.34
N ASN A 134 -3.46 8.35 -1.28
CA ASN A 134 -4.87 8.31 -1.67
C ASN A 134 -4.97 8.49 -3.18
N TYR A 135 -5.40 7.43 -3.88
CA TYR A 135 -5.38 7.41 -5.34
C TYR A 135 -6.57 8.14 -5.99
N VAL A 136 -7.56 8.56 -5.21
CA VAL A 136 -8.65 9.42 -5.68
C VAL A 136 -8.25 10.89 -5.57
N THR A 137 -7.78 11.33 -4.40
CA THR A 137 -7.36 12.72 -4.17
C THR A 137 -5.94 13.02 -4.67
N GLN A 138 -5.16 11.97 -5.00
CA GLN A 138 -3.76 12.04 -5.43
C GLN A 138 -2.84 12.74 -4.42
N LYS A 139 -3.16 12.57 -3.13
CA LYS A 139 -2.40 13.16 -2.02
C LYS A 139 -1.61 12.09 -1.29
N TRP A 140 -0.50 12.52 -0.72
CA TRP A 140 0.41 11.69 0.06
C TRP A 140 0.36 12.10 1.53
N SER A 141 0.53 11.12 2.39
CA SER A 141 0.72 11.31 3.83
C SER A 141 1.67 10.27 4.40
N VAL A 142 2.19 10.52 5.59
CA VAL A 142 3.10 9.63 6.31
C VAL A 142 2.50 9.38 7.69
N ALA A 143 2.64 8.15 8.18
CA ALA A 143 2.25 7.77 9.53
C ALA A 143 3.33 6.93 10.17
N ASN A 144 3.48 7.04 11.49
CA ASN A 144 4.39 6.21 12.25
C ASN A 144 3.66 4.96 12.74
N VAL A 145 4.28 3.80 12.55
CA VAL A 145 3.77 2.51 13.01
C VAL A 145 4.93 1.56 13.19
N LYS A 146 4.85 0.67 14.17
CA LYS A 146 5.82 -0.42 14.32
C LYS A 146 5.19 -1.71 13.86
N ALA A 147 5.60 -2.16 12.69
CA ALA A 147 5.09 -3.39 12.08
C ALA A 147 6.17 -4.08 11.24
N SER A 148 6.08 -5.38 11.13
CA SER A 148 6.96 -6.17 10.28
C SER A 148 6.43 -6.33 8.86
N GLN A 149 5.11 -6.31 8.71
CA GLN A 149 4.44 -6.48 7.42
C GLN A 149 3.03 -5.90 7.44
N ILE A 150 2.58 -5.41 6.28
CA ILE A 150 1.17 -5.04 6.05
C ILE A 150 0.58 -5.93 4.95
N PHE A 151 -0.72 -6.16 5.03
CA PHE A 151 -1.44 -6.98 4.07
C PHE A 151 -2.92 -6.61 4.01
N LYS A 152 -3.54 -6.95 2.91
CA LYS A 152 -4.99 -6.86 2.73
C LYS A 152 -5.63 -8.05 3.41
N GLN A 153 -6.43 -7.79 4.45
CA GLN A 153 -7.10 -8.85 5.19
C GLN A 153 -8.60 -8.84 4.89
N PHE A 154 -9.14 -10.04 4.72
CA PHE A 154 -10.58 -10.25 4.70
C PHE A 154 -11.03 -10.69 6.08
N VAL A 155 -11.86 -9.90 6.73
CA VAL A 155 -12.44 -10.29 8.02
C VAL A 155 -13.79 -10.97 7.74
N VAL A 156 -13.89 -12.23 8.14
CA VAL A 156 -15.16 -12.94 8.15
C VAL A 156 -16.05 -12.31 9.23
N VAL A 157 -17.26 -12.00 8.86
CA VAL A 157 -18.25 -11.40 9.75
C VAL A 157 -18.47 -12.25 10.98
N ASN A 158 -18.68 -11.56 12.07
CA ASN A 158 -19.19 -12.17 13.29
C ASN A 158 -20.51 -12.88 13.00
N THR A 159 -20.49 -14.19 13.10
CA THR A 159 -21.71 -15.01 13.09
C THR A 159 -22.40 -14.89 14.44
N VAL A 160 -23.67 -15.28 14.53
CA VAL A 160 -24.41 -15.28 15.80
C VAL A 160 -23.68 -16.12 16.87
N GLU A 161 -22.98 -17.18 16.45
CA GLU A 161 -22.17 -18.00 17.37
C GLU A 161 -20.94 -17.26 17.92
N LEU A 162 -20.38 -16.31 17.16
CA LEU A 162 -19.29 -15.45 17.64
C LEU A 162 -19.79 -14.35 18.57
N MET A 163 -21.08 -13.98 18.51
CA MET A 163 -21.67 -13.05 19.47
C MET A 163 -21.66 -13.63 20.90
N ASP A 164 -21.92 -14.92 21.05
CA ASP A 164 -21.85 -15.61 22.35
C ASP A 164 -20.45 -15.58 22.98
N ILE A 165 -19.40 -15.45 22.16
CA ILE A 165 -18.01 -15.31 22.63
C ILE A 165 -17.73 -13.88 23.12
N ILE A 166 -18.42 -12.87 22.56
CA ILE A 166 -18.25 -11.46 22.91
C ILE A 166 -19.02 -11.15 24.21
N SER A 167 -20.23 -11.66 24.35
CA SER A 167 -21.06 -11.51 25.56
C SER A 167 -22.14 -12.58 25.60
N GLU A 168 -22.38 -13.12 26.79
CA GLU A 168 -23.49 -14.07 27.05
C GLU A 168 -24.87 -13.40 26.90
N ASN A 169 -24.94 -12.07 26.98
CA ASN A 169 -26.17 -11.30 26.81
C ASN A 169 -26.01 -10.26 25.68
N LEU A 170 -26.96 -10.26 24.78
CA LEU A 170 -27.03 -9.28 23.67
C LEU A 170 -27.10 -7.82 24.16
N ASP A 171 -27.72 -7.58 25.33
CA ASP A 171 -27.89 -6.25 25.89
C ASP A 171 -26.57 -5.65 26.45
N ASP A 172 -25.56 -6.48 26.68
CA ASP A 172 -24.24 -6.06 27.18
C ASP A 172 -23.26 -5.74 26.03
N ILE A 173 -23.67 -5.89 24.78
CA ILE A 173 -22.86 -5.58 23.61
C ILE A 173 -22.86 -4.08 23.36
N ASN A 174 -21.75 -3.41 23.71
CA ASN A 174 -21.55 -1.97 23.52
C ASN A 174 -21.27 -1.55 22.06
N ILE A 175 -21.50 -2.44 21.09
CA ILE A 175 -21.28 -2.17 19.67
C ILE A 175 -22.65 -1.93 19.03
N SER A 176 -22.84 -0.72 18.45
CA SER A 176 -24.07 -0.41 17.71
C SER A 176 -24.32 -1.44 16.62
N LEU A 177 -25.55 -1.93 16.49
CA LEU A 177 -25.95 -2.87 15.46
C LEU A 177 -25.79 -2.31 14.03
N ASP A 178 -25.77 -0.97 13.88
CA ASP A 178 -25.51 -0.28 12.61
C ASP A 178 -24.02 -0.07 12.34
N SER A 179 -23.14 -0.53 13.25
CA SER A 179 -21.70 -0.33 13.04
C SER A 179 -21.18 -1.19 11.89
N ALA A 180 -20.14 -0.69 11.22
CA ALA A 180 -19.42 -1.43 10.19
C ALA A 180 -18.82 -2.75 10.69
N TYR A 181 -18.76 -2.94 11.99
CA TYR A 181 -18.31 -4.19 12.65
C TYR A 181 -19.19 -5.39 12.26
N TRP A 182 -20.50 -5.18 12.03
CA TRP A 182 -21.47 -6.22 11.68
C TRP A 182 -21.62 -6.41 10.17
N THR A 183 -21.05 -5.50 9.37
CA THR A 183 -21.20 -5.56 7.91
C THR A 183 -20.28 -6.62 7.33
N SER A 184 -20.89 -7.60 6.65
CA SER A 184 -20.15 -8.72 6.06
C SER A 184 -19.19 -8.30 4.96
N GLY A 185 -17.98 -8.87 4.97
CA GLY A 185 -17.06 -8.80 3.85
C GLY A 185 -16.22 -7.53 3.75
N ASN A 186 -16.08 -6.75 4.82
CA ASN A 186 -15.18 -5.61 4.82
C ASN A 186 -13.73 -6.07 4.70
N LEU A 187 -13.02 -5.51 3.73
CA LEU A 187 -11.58 -5.66 3.61
C LEU A 187 -10.91 -4.65 4.53
N TYR A 188 -10.26 -5.14 5.56
CA TYR A 188 -9.46 -4.31 6.45
C TYR A 188 -7.99 -4.40 6.07
N LEU A 189 -7.27 -3.31 6.29
CA LEU A 189 -5.82 -3.33 6.29
C LEU A 189 -5.35 -4.06 7.54
N GLY A 190 -4.58 -5.12 7.35
CA GLY A 190 -3.95 -5.88 8.41
C GLY A 190 -2.46 -5.56 8.52
N ALA A 191 -1.91 -5.77 9.69
CA ALA A 191 -0.48 -5.70 9.93
C ALA A 191 -0.02 -6.84 10.85
N VAL A 192 1.25 -7.16 10.79
CA VAL A 192 1.94 -7.96 11.80
C VAL A 192 2.78 -6.99 12.62
N ASP A 193 2.53 -6.91 13.91
CA ASP A 193 3.21 -6.00 14.83
C ASP A 193 4.67 -6.39 15.11
N GLU A 194 5.34 -5.64 15.98
CA GLU A 194 6.72 -5.91 16.41
C GLU A 194 6.86 -7.24 17.18
N ASN A 195 5.76 -7.76 17.75
CA ASN A 195 5.70 -9.02 18.49
C ASN A 195 5.22 -10.20 17.63
N PHE A 196 5.15 -10.03 16.33
CA PHE A 196 4.66 -11.00 15.35
C PHE A 196 3.19 -11.40 15.56
N LYS A 197 2.37 -10.51 16.12
CA LYS A 197 0.93 -10.70 16.25
C LYS A 197 0.21 -10.01 15.09
N ALA A 198 -0.76 -10.72 14.53
CA ALA A 198 -1.63 -10.13 13.53
C ALA A 198 -2.59 -9.12 14.20
N ALA A 199 -2.70 -7.95 13.60
CA ALA A 199 -3.56 -6.86 14.01
C ALA A 199 -4.26 -6.23 12.82
N ILE A 200 -5.34 -5.52 13.05
CA ILE A 200 -6.03 -4.70 12.06
C ILE A 200 -5.92 -3.24 12.46
N PHE A 201 -5.88 -2.37 11.47
CA PHE A 201 -5.94 -0.92 11.71
C PHE A 201 -7.38 -0.55 12.07
N SER A 202 -7.63 -0.41 13.38
CA SER A 202 -8.92 -0.03 13.95
C SER A 202 -8.70 0.75 15.24
N GLY A 203 -9.70 1.49 15.70
CA GLY A 203 -9.66 2.24 16.95
C GLY A 203 -9.89 3.74 16.75
N ASN A 204 -9.58 4.52 17.78
CA ASN A 204 -9.70 5.99 17.75
C ASN A 204 -8.66 6.59 16.80
N SER A 205 -8.99 7.75 16.26
CA SER A 205 -8.05 8.53 15.45
C SER A 205 -6.79 8.88 16.25
N ASN A 206 -5.63 8.68 15.64
CA ASN A 206 -4.38 9.16 16.20
C ASN A 206 -4.28 10.69 16.13
N GLU A 207 -3.40 11.27 16.93
CA GLU A 207 -3.01 12.67 16.76
C GLU A 207 -2.51 12.89 15.33
N CYS A 208 -2.98 13.99 14.74
CA CYS A 208 -2.61 14.38 13.39
C CYS A 208 -1.96 15.76 13.44
N GLU A 209 -0.75 15.87 12.91
CA GLU A 209 -0.04 17.12 12.72
C GLU A 209 -0.07 17.49 11.23
N VAL A 210 -0.46 18.70 10.93
CA VAL A 210 -0.44 19.26 9.57
C VAL A 210 0.47 20.48 9.57
N GLU A 211 1.65 20.31 8.99
CA GLU A 211 2.59 21.39 8.75
C GLU A 211 2.36 21.95 7.34
N THR A 212 2.05 23.23 7.25
CA THR A 212 1.95 23.95 5.97
C THR A 212 3.19 24.81 5.78
N ALA A 213 3.61 24.96 4.52
CA ALA A 213 4.62 25.95 4.19
C ALA A 213 4.16 27.36 4.61
N GLU A 214 5.10 28.21 5.00
CA GLU A 214 4.81 29.63 5.24
C GLU A 214 4.15 30.21 3.98
N LEU A 215 2.88 30.61 4.11
CA LEU A 215 2.16 31.28 3.06
C LEU A 215 2.34 32.78 3.30
N GLU A 216 3.08 33.47 2.43
CA GLU A 216 3.03 34.92 2.37
C GLU A 216 1.63 35.32 1.86
N PRO A 217 0.77 35.95 2.69
CA PRO A 217 -0.60 36.26 2.33
C PRO A 217 -0.72 37.16 1.09
N PHE A 218 0.33 37.92 0.79
CA PHE A 218 0.44 38.75 -0.42
C PHE A 218 1.92 38.88 -0.81
N ALA A 219 2.24 38.60 -2.05
CA ALA A 219 3.59 38.82 -2.58
C ALA A 219 3.96 40.29 -2.48
N GLY A 220 4.85 40.65 -1.57
CA GLY A 220 5.40 42.00 -1.43
C GLY A 220 4.94 42.84 -0.21
N LEU A 221 4.09 42.31 0.67
CA LEU A 221 3.77 42.98 1.95
C LEU A 221 4.53 42.31 3.09
N ARG A 222 5.66 42.90 3.48
CA ARG A 222 6.28 42.59 4.77
C ARG A 222 5.41 43.18 5.86
N ALA A 223 4.94 42.38 6.80
CA ALA A 223 4.37 42.86 8.03
C ALA A 223 5.43 43.66 8.79
N ASN A 224 5.18 44.95 9.03
CA ASN A 224 6.00 45.80 9.91
C ASN A 224 5.67 45.47 11.38
#